data_c95c09c7fbc491754fdfa1b9404ad38b
#
_entry.id   c95c09c7fbc491754fdfa1b9404ad38b
#
_cell.length_a   1.000
_cell.length_b   1.000
_cell.length_c   1.000
_cell.angle_alpha   90.00
_cell.angle_beta   90.00
_cell.angle_gamma   90.00
#
_symmetry.space_group_name_H-M   'P 1'
#
loop_
_entity.id
_entity.type
_entity.pdbx_description
1 polymer ?
#
loop_
_entity_poly.entity_id
_entity_poly.type
_entity_poly.pdbx_seq_one_letter_code
_entity_poly.pdbx_strand_id
1 'polypeptide(L)'
;KKYDEQIDSLQLAWAAEYARRLPAGSRVCVAMHAPAMKAWKGNQVMESAARLMDAFAGHELHFITGHTHVNSNYDIREGVVEHNVAQICGNLWYDPINKDGTPKGYQLFRECGGEFSWEYRSLGSPAVRQLRVWQPGQVEAFPGSVVAKIWNWDPCWTVVWYEDGRYRGAMQRIQIVDPDYAAHLDS
;
A
#
# COMPACT_ATOMS: atom_id res chain seq x y z
N LYS A 1 24.73 -14.23 -5.28
CA LYS A 1 24.99 -12.78 -5.42
C LYS A 1 24.03 -12.05 -4.50
N LYS A 2 24.57 -11.19 -3.64
CA LYS A 2 23.75 -10.31 -2.80
C LYS A 2 23.18 -9.23 -3.74
N TYR A 3 21.88 -9.13 -3.80
CA TYR A 3 21.18 -8.14 -4.59
C TYR A 3 21.03 -6.86 -3.77
N ASP A 4 21.23 -5.72 -4.41
CA ASP A 4 21.15 -4.41 -3.76
C ASP A 4 19.96 -3.63 -4.31
N GLU A 5 19.07 -3.23 -3.41
CA GLU A 5 17.86 -2.46 -3.72
C GLU A 5 18.22 -0.97 -3.72
N GLN A 6 18.89 -0.51 -4.77
CA GLN A 6 19.34 0.88 -4.89
C GLN A 6 18.99 1.44 -6.28
N ILE A 7 18.71 2.74 -6.31
CA ILE A 7 18.65 3.52 -7.54
C ILE A 7 20.07 4.01 -7.81
N ASP A 8 20.63 3.66 -8.95
CA ASP A 8 22.01 4.00 -9.26
C ASP A 8 22.22 5.51 -9.58
N SER A 9 23.46 5.93 -9.62
CA SER A 9 23.82 7.34 -9.82
C SER A 9 23.40 7.89 -11.19
N LEU A 10 23.36 7.07 -12.22
CA LEU A 10 22.95 7.48 -13.57
C LEU A 10 21.44 7.67 -13.63
N GLN A 11 20.68 6.77 -12.99
CA GLN A 11 19.23 6.90 -12.86
C GLN A 11 18.86 8.14 -12.04
N LEU A 12 19.56 8.41 -10.94
CA LEU A 12 19.35 9.63 -10.14
C LEU A 12 19.68 10.90 -10.92
N ALA A 13 20.77 10.92 -11.67
CA ALA A 13 21.14 12.06 -12.51
C ALA A 13 20.12 12.31 -13.61
N TRP A 14 19.64 11.27 -14.28
CA TRP A 14 18.58 11.34 -15.27
C TRP A 14 17.27 11.87 -14.65
N ALA A 15 16.87 11.35 -13.51
CA ALA A 15 15.64 11.79 -12.81
C ALA A 15 15.72 13.27 -12.41
N ALA A 16 16.86 13.73 -11.89
CA ALA A 16 17.08 15.12 -11.55
C ALA A 16 17.02 16.05 -12.79
N GLU A 17 17.58 15.62 -13.92
CA GLU A 17 17.46 16.35 -15.18
C GLU A 17 16.01 16.40 -15.68
N TYR A 18 15.29 15.30 -15.54
CA TYR A 18 13.88 15.26 -15.92
C TYR A 18 13.01 16.18 -15.05
N ALA A 19 13.21 16.15 -13.73
CA ALA A 19 12.49 16.99 -12.78
C ALA A 19 12.59 18.49 -13.12
N ARG A 20 13.77 18.96 -13.54
CA ARG A 20 13.96 20.37 -13.92
C ARG A 20 13.15 20.82 -15.13
N ARG A 21 12.65 19.90 -15.94
CA ARG A 21 11.86 20.20 -17.16
C ARG A 21 10.36 20.17 -16.92
N LEU A 22 9.93 19.65 -15.77
CA LEU A 22 8.52 19.57 -15.44
C LEU A 22 7.98 20.95 -15.00
N PRO A 23 6.73 21.26 -15.33
CA PRO A 23 6.04 22.39 -14.72
C PRO A 23 6.03 22.27 -13.19
N ALA A 24 6.16 23.36 -12.47
CA ALA A 24 6.12 23.39 -11.02
C ALA A 24 4.81 22.76 -10.49
N GLY A 25 4.90 21.97 -9.43
CA GLY A 25 3.74 21.31 -8.83
C GLY A 25 3.18 20.12 -9.64
N SER A 26 3.90 19.65 -10.67
CA SER A 26 3.48 18.46 -11.43
C SER A 26 3.34 17.26 -10.51
N ARG A 27 2.36 16.39 -10.80
CA ARG A 27 2.30 15.04 -10.22
C ARG A 27 3.23 14.12 -10.98
N VAL A 28 4.03 13.35 -10.25
CA VAL A 28 5.02 12.42 -10.80
C VAL A 28 4.79 11.04 -10.20
N CYS A 29 4.58 10.04 -11.05
CA CYS A 29 4.51 8.64 -10.66
C CYS A 29 5.84 7.95 -10.95
N VAL A 30 6.48 7.40 -9.92
CA VAL A 30 7.71 6.62 -10.02
C VAL A 30 7.38 5.15 -9.83
N ALA A 31 7.40 4.38 -10.92
CA ALA A 31 7.22 2.93 -10.85
C ALA A 31 8.57 2.24 -10.69
N MET A 32 8.73 1.46 -9.62
CA MET A 32 9.92 0.66 -9.36
C MET A 32 9.58 -0.61 -8.59
N HIS A 33 10.47 -1.61 -8.61
CA HIS A 33 10.17 -2.90 -7.98
C HIS A 33 10.26 -2.83 -6.46
N ALA A 34 11.40 -2.43 -5.92
CA ALA A 34 11.61 -2.34 -4.47
C ALA A 34 10.97 -1.08 -3.89
N PRO A 35 10.39 -1.15 -2.67
CA PRO A 35 9.77 0.01 -2.06
C PRO A 35 10.79 1.07 -1.63
N ALA A 36 10.38 2.34 -1.73
CA ALA A 36 11.16 3.47 -1.23
C ALA A 36 11.25 3.44 0.31
N MET A 37 10.16 3.03 0.96
CA MET A 37 10.10 2.88 2.42
C MET A 37 10.21 1.41 2.83
N LYS A 38 11.20 1.09 3.64
CA LYS A 38 11.37 -0.25 4.24
C LYS A 38 10.56 -0.35 5.52
N ALA A 39 9.24 -0.53 5.40
CA ALA A 39 8.31 -0.60 6.53
C ALA A 39 8.70 -1.70 7.55
N TRP A 40 9.23 -2.84 7.09
CA TRP A 40 9.74 -3.93 7.95
C TRP A 40 11.05 -3.60 8.69
N LYS A 41 11.66 -2.45 8.41
CA LYS A 41 12.85 -1.92 9.09
C LYS A 41 12.52 -0.66 9.90
N GLY A 42 11.31 -0.55 10.44
CA GLY A 42 10.90 0.61 11.22
C GLY A 42 10.65 1.86 10.38
N ASN A 43 10.06 1.71 9.20
CA ASN A 43 9.75 2.81 8.27
C ASN A 43 11.00 3.58 7.80
N GLN A 44 12.11 2.89 7.62
CA GLN A 44 13.34 3.50 7.12
C GLN A 44 13.24 3.74 5.60
N VAL A 45 13.44 4.98 5.18
CA VAL A 45 13.54 5.33 3.76
C VAL A 45 14.88 4.87 3.19
N MET A 46 14.86 4.28 1.99
CA MET A 46 16.05 3.92 1.23
C MET A 46 16.83 5.20 0.85
N GLU A 47 18.15 5.22 1.06
CA GLU A 47 18.99 6.43 0.83
C GLU A 47 18.86 6.95 -0.61
N SER A 48 18.93 6.07 -1.60
CA SER A 48 18.78 6.44 -3.00
C SER A 48 17.38 6.96 -3.35
N ALA A 49 16.33 6.45 -2.68
CA ALA A 49 14.98 6.96 -2.83
C ALA A 49 14.82 8.34 -2.18
N ALA A 50 15.47 8.60 -1.03
CA ALA A 50 15.51 9.94 -0.43
C ALA A 50 16.12 10.96 -1.39
N ARG A 51 17.24 10.63 -2.04
CA ARG A 51 17.87 11.48 -3.06
C ARG A 51 16.97 11.69 -4.28
N LEU A 52 16.20 10.69 -4.69
CA LEU A 52 15.21 10.84 -5.75
C LEU A 52 14.10 11.81 -5.35
N MET A 53 13.57 11.67 -4.13
CA MET A 53 12.55 12.59 -3.59
C MET A 53 13.06 14.04 -3.56
N ASP A 54 14.34 14.23 -3.22
CA ASP A 54 14.93 15.58 -3.18
C ASP A 54 15.08 16.15 -4.58
N ALA A 55 15.36 15.33 -5.59
CA ALA A 55 15.40 15.76 -6.99
C ALA A 55 14.03 16.23 -7.50
N PHE A 56 12.93 15.69 -6.97
CA PHE A 56 11.56 16.07 -7.29
C PHE A 56 10.93 16.99 -6.24
N ALA A 57 11.71 17.68 -5.42
CA ALA A 57 11.18 18.64 -4.45
C ALA A 57 10.31 19.70 -5.13
N GLY A 58 9.13 19.98 -4.57
CA GLY A 58 8.13 20.88 -5.16
C GLY A 58 7.15 20.23 -6.14
N HIS A 59 7.23 18.92 -6.31
CA HIS A 59 6.27 18.10 -7.07
C HIS A 59 5.49 17.18 -6.12
N GLU A 60 4.29 16.75 -6.54
CA GLU A 60 3.55 15.68 -5.89
C GLU A 60 4.10 14.34 -6.40
N LEU A 61 4.64 13.52 -5.50
CA LEU A 61 5.36 12.30 -5.87
C LEU A 61 4.64 11.05 -5.37
N HIS A 62 4.31 10.14 -6.29
CA HIS A 62 3.74 8.84 -5.99
C HIS A 62 4.70 7.73 -6.39
N PHE A 63 5.22 6.99 -5.42
CA PHE A 63 5.93 5.75 -5.67
C PHE A 63 4.92 4.61 -5.86
N ILE A 64 5.04 3.85 -6.94
CA ILE A 64 4.26 2.65 -7.21
C ILE A 64 5.24 1.47 -7.16
N THR A 65 5.16 0.68 -6.11
CA THR A 65 6.14 -0.35 -5.78
C THR A 65 5.49 -1.70 -5.51
N GLY A 66 6.29 -2.73 -5.37
CA GLY A 66 5.86 -4.09 -5.06
C GLY A 66 6.82 -4.79 -4.10
N HIS A 67 7.29 -6.00 -4.45
CA HIS A 67 8.34 -6.75 -3.77
C HIS A 67 7.97 -7.35 -2.39
N THR A 68 7.23 -6.63 -1.57
CA THR A 68 6.97 -7.03 -0.17
C THR A 68 5.87 -8.06 -0.03
N HIS A 69 5.05 -8.28 -1.06
CA HIS A 69 3.84 -9.12 -1.02
C HIS A 69 2.79 -8.61 0.00
N VAL A 70 2.72 -7.31 0.15
CA VAL A 70 1.81 -6.59 1.05
C VAL A 70 1.16 -5.46 0.28
N ASN A 71 -0.12 -5.21 0.50
CA ASN A 71 -0.80 -4.03 -0.05
C ASN A 71 -0.88 -2.93 1.00
N SER A 72 -0.27 -1.79 0.73
CA SER A 72 -0.22 -0.69 1.69
C SER A 72 0.05 0.65 1.04
N ASN A 73 -0.53 1.70 1.62
CA ASN A 73 -0.26 3.08 1.28
C ASN A 73 0.47 3.75 2.46
N TYR A 74 1.51 4.51 2.16
CA TYR A 74 2.34 5.21 3.15
C TYR A 74 2.53 6.65 2.76
N ASP A 75 2.28 7.56 3.69
CA ASP A 75 2.78 8.93 3.60
C ASP A 75 4.25 8.91 4.05
N ILE A 76 5.17 9.07 3.10
CA ILE A 76 6.61 9.11 3.42
C ILE A 76 6.97 10.47 4.01
N ARG A 77 6.53 11.54 3.36
CA ARG A 77 6.64 12.93 3.78
C ARG A 77 5.59 13.77 3.06
N GLU A 78 5.46 15.04 3.40
CA GLU A 78 4.54 15.94 2.71
C GLU A 78 4.73 15.90 1.19
N GLY A 79 3.65 15.68 0.45
CA GLY A 79 3.64 15.57 -1.01
C GLY A 79 4.29 14.30 -1.57
N VAL A 80 4.64 13.31 -0.73
CA VAL A 80 5.25 12.04 -1.18
C VAL A 80 4.54 10.85 -0.57
N VAL A 81 3.88 10.08 -1.43
CA VAL A 81 3.12 8.88 -1.07
C VAL A 81 3.75 7.65 -1.71
N GLU A 82 3.77 6.53 -1.01
CA GLU A 82 4.12 5.23 -1.58
C GLU A 82 2.92 4.30 -1.59
N HIS A 83 2.65 3.71 -2.74
CA HIS A 83 1.70 2.64 -2.96
C HIS A 83 2.47 1.34 -3.17
N ASN A 84 2.61 0.54 -2.12
CA ASN A 84 3.19 -0.79 -2.22
C ASN A 84 2.08 -1.77 -2.57
N VAL A 85 2.14 -2.36 -3.76
CA VAL A 85 1.05 -3.14 -4.34
C VAL A 85 1.26 -4.62 -4.07
N ALA A 86 0.24 -5.28 -3.52
CA ALA A 86 0.17 -6.72 -3.40
C ALA A 86 0.23 -7.39 -4.77
N GLN A 87 0.66 -8.63 -4.79
CA GLN A 87 0.92 -9.33 -6.05
C GLN A 87 -0.18 -10.30 -6.46
N ILE A 88 -0.22 -10.56 -7.75
CA ILE A 88 -1.17 -11.50 -8.38
C ILE A 88 -0.92 -12.96 -7.97
N CYS A 89 0.33 -13.32 -7.65
CA CYS A 89 0.67 -14.70 -7.29
C CYS A 89 0.43 -15.05 -5.81
N GLY A 90 0.03 -14.10 -4.97
CA GLY A 90 -0.06 -14.28 -3.52
C GLY A 90 1.31 -14.30 -2.86
N ASN A 91 1.40 -14.79 -1.62
CA ASN A 91 2.68 -14.99 -0.97
C ASN A 91 3.35 -16.24 -1.55
N LEU A 92 4.62 -16.14 -1.96
CA LEU A 92 5.45 -17.24 -2.47
C LEU A 92 4.83 -18.07 -3.61
N TRP A 93 4.04 -17.48 -4.51
CA TRP A 93 3.50 -18.05 -5.76
C TRP A 93 2.29 -18.99 -5.63
N TYR A 94 2.14 -19.72 -4.57
CA TYR A 94 1.08 -20.72 -4.39
C TYR A 94 0.09 -20.40 -3.26
N ASP A 95 0.39 -19.41 -2.43
CA ASP A 95 -0.52 -19.00 -1.36
C ASP A 95 -1.80 -18.37 -1.93
N PRO A 96 -2.97 -18.62 -1.32
CA PRO A 96 -4.25 -18.09 -1.80
C PRO A 96 -4.37 -16.57 -1.61
N ILE A 97 -3.63 -16.01 -0.64
CA ILE A 97 -3.62 -14.61 -0.26
C ILE A 97 -2.21 -14.07 -0.14
N ASN A 98 -2.06 -12.76 -0.05
CA ASN A 98 -0.81 -12.10 0.22
C ASN A 98 -0.47 -12.17 1.72
N LYS A 99 0.79 -11.85 2.07
CA LYS A 99 1.31 -11.94 3.43
C LYS A 99 0.54 -11.12 4.46
N ASP A 100 -0.11 -10.04 4.03
CA ASP A 100 -0.94 -9.18 4.87
C ASP A 100 -2.43 -9.58 4.87
N GLY A 101 -2.80 -10.72 4.31
CA GLY A 101 -4.17 -11.17 4.18
C GLY A 101 -4.95 -10.55 3.02
N THR A 102 -4.35 -9.64 2.26
CA THR A 102 -4.98 -9.09 1.06
C THR A 102 -5.12 -10.18 0.00
N PRO A 103 -6.28 -10.37 -0.64
CA PRO A 103 -6.44 -11.32 -1.74
C PRO A 103 -5.44 -11.04 -2.88
N LYS A 104 -5.13 -12.06 -3.70
CA LYS A 104 -4.39 -11.87 -4.96
C LYS A 104 -5.05 -10.78 -5.79
N GLY A 105 -4.27 -9.87 -6.35
CA GLY A 105 -4.84 -8.77 -7.10
C GLY A 105 -3.83 -7.80 -7.68
N TYR A 106 -4.33 -6.64 -8.05
CA TYR A 106 -3.58 -5.54 -8.63
C TYR A 106 -4.22 -4.21 -8.25
N GLN A 107 -3.52 -3.12 -8.47
CA GLN A 107 -4.03 -1.78 -8.21
C GLN A 107 -4.24 -1.03 -9.53
N LEU A 108 -5.34 -0.31 -9.62
CA LEU A 108 -5.64 0.61 -10.71
C LEU A 108 -5.40 2.03 -10.26
N PHE A 109 -4.60 2.75 -11.02
CA PHE A 109 -4.38 4.18 -10.85
C PHE A 109 -5.08 4.93 -11.98
N ARG A 110 -5.75 6.03 -11.63
CA ARG A 110 -6.46 6.86 -12.61
C ARG A 110 -6.13 8.32 -12.38
N GLU A 111 -5.87 9.02 -13.47
CA GLU A 111 -5.81 10.47 -13.54
C GLU A 111 -7.00 10.95 -14.33
N CYS A 112 -7.83 11.81 -13.76
CA CYS A 112 -9.00 12.36 -14.44
C CYS A 112 -9.27 13.78 -13.93
N GLY A 113 -9.17 14.77 -14.84
CA GLY A 113 -9.47 16.15 -14.49
C GLY A 113 -8.62 16.77 -13.38
N GLY A 114 -7.38 16.32 -13.20
CA GLY A 114 -6.47 16.74 -12.13
C GLY A 114 -6.62 15.93 -10.84
N GLU A 115 -7.63 15.08 -10.73
CA GLU A 115 -7.78 14.15 -9.63
C GLU A 115 -7.01 12.85 -9.88
N PHE A 116 -6.21 12.43 -8.91
CA PHE A 116 -5.49 11.16 -8.92
C PHE A 116 -6.13 10.21 -7.90
N SER A 117 -6.49 9.02 -8.35
CA SER A 117 -7.14 8.02 -7.51
C SER A 117 -6.57 6.63 -7.76
N TRP A 118 -6.72 5.77 -6.75
CA TRP A 118 -6.29 4.38 -6.83
C TRP A 118 -7.29 3.46 -6.15
N GLU A 119 -7.42 2.25 -6.68
CA GLU A 119 -8.29 1.22 -6.12
C GLU A 119 -7.67 -0.15 -6.27
N TYR A 120 -7.86 -1.01 -5.28
CA TYR A 120 -7.43 -2.40 -5.33
C TYR A 120 -8.45 -3.25 -6.07
N ARG A 121 -7.97 -4.17 -6.89
CA ARG A 121 -8.78 -5.15 -7.63
C ARG A 121 -8.34 -6.55 -7.28
N SER A 122 -9.13 -7.23 -6.46
CA SER A 122 -8.88 -8.63 -6.12
C SER A 122 -9.32 -9.56 -7.27
N LEU A 123 -8.54 -10.59 -7.53
CA LEU A 123 -8.88 -11.63 -8.49
C LEU A 123 -10.01 -12.52 -7.93
N GLY A 124 -10.97 -12.86 -8.79
CA GLY A 124 -12.06 -13.73 -8.44
C GLY A 124 -13.13 -13.13 -7.51
N SER A 125 -13.07 -11.83 -7.24
CA SER A 125 -14.06 -11.13 -6.43
C SER A 125 -14.65 -9.93 -7.18
N PRO A 126 -15.91 -9.55 -6.90
CA PRO A 126 -16.49 -8.33 -7.46
C PRO A 126 -15.69 -7.10 -7.07
N ALA A 127 -15.59 -6.12 -7.96
CA ALA A 127 -14.85 -4.87 -7.75
C ALA A 127 -15.28 -4.08 -6.50
N VAL A 128 -16.55 -4.17 -6.14
CA VAL A 128 -17.11 -3.51 -4.95
C VAL A 128 -16.64 -4.12 -3.63
N ARG A 129 -16.08 -5.33 -3.65
CA ARG A 129 -15.54 -5.97 -2.44
C ARG A 129 -14.14 -5.45 -2.19
N GLN A 130 -14.00 -4.58 -1.19
CA GLN A 130 -12.74 -3.91 -0.83
C GLN A 130 -12.28 -4.21 0.59
N LEU A 131 -12.97 -5.15 1.26
CA LEU A 131 -12.67 -5.45 2.66
C LEU A 131 -13.04 -6.89 3.04
N ARG A 132 -12.47 -7.36 4.14
CA ARG A 132 -12.81 -8.56 4.88
C ARG A 132 -13.29 -8.14 6.27
N VAL A 133 -14.40 -8.72 6.72
CA VAL A 133 -14.94 -8.49 8.07
C VAL A 133 -14.99 -9.80 8.84
N TRP A 134 -14.58 -9.76 10.09
CA TRP A 134 -14.74 -10.83 11.07
C TRP A 134 -15.72 -10.38 12.15
N GLN A 135 -16.66 -11.26 12.46
CA GLN A 135 -17.66 -11.04 13.52
C GLN A 135 -17.04 -11.27 14.90
N PRO A 136 -17.69 -10.78 15.99
CA PRO A 136 -17.30 -11.11 17.35
C PRO A 136 -17.12 -12.62 17.53
N GLY A 137 -16.04 -13.01 18.21
CA GLY A 137 -15.64 -14.41 18.40
C GLY A 137 -14.78 -15.02 17.30
N GLN A 138 -14.60 -14.35 16.15
CA GLN A 138 -13.79 -14.89 15.05
C GLN A 138 -12.30 -14.49 15.10
N VAL A 139 -11.97 -13.49 15.91
CA VAL A 139 -10.56 -13.04 16.10
C VAL A 139 -10.22 -13.20 17.56
N GLU A 140 -9.36 -14.14 17.90
CA GLU A 140 -9.03 -14.51 19.28
C GLU A 140 -8.53 -13.32 20.11
N ALA A 141 -7.68 -12.47 19.53
CA ALA A 141 -7.13 -11.28 20.21
C ALA A 141 -8.21 -10.19 20.49
N PHE A 142 -9.38 -10.27 19.85
CA PHE A 142 -10.47 -9.30 19.98
C PHE A 142 -11.83 -10.00 20.00
N PRO A 143 -12.10 -10.87 21.00
CA PRO A 143 -13.27 -11.77 20.98
C PRO A 143 -14.63 -11.06 21.01
N GLY A 144 -14.68 -9.85 21.55
CA GLY A 144 -15.91 -9.06 21.62
C GLY A 144 -16.07 -8.01 20.52
N SER A 145 -15.21 -7.98 19.52
CA SER A 145 -15.15 -6.90 18.55
C SER A 145 -15.47 -7.35 17.13
N VAL A 146 -16.01 -6.46 16.33
CA VAL A 146 -15.99 -6.57 14.87
C VAL A 146 -14.63 -6.09 14.39
N VAL A 147 -13.94 -6.91 13.61
CA VAL A 147 -12.64 -6.59 13.04
C VAL A 147 -12.76 -6.51 11.53
N ALA A 148 -12.12 -5.52 10.92
CA ALA A 148 -12.12 -5.36 9.47
C ALA A 148 -10.71 -5.11 8.92
N LYS A 149 -10.38 -5.80 7.83
CA LYS A 149 -9.22 -5.51 6.98
C LYS A 149 -9.71 -4.76 5.75
N ILE A 150 -9.26 -3.53 5.58
CA ILE A 150 -9.53 -2.71 4.40
C ILE A 150 -8.33 -2.84 3.45
N TRP A 151 -8.55 -3.40 2.26
CA TRP A 151 -7.44 -3.76 1.37
C TRP A 151 -6.69 -2.55 0.81
N ASN A 152 -7.43 -1.48 0.48
CA ASN A 152 -6.86 -0.25 -0.06
C ASN A 152 -6.82 0.88 0.99
N TRP A 153 -6.70 0.52 2.29
CA TRP A 153 -6.66 1.52 3.34
C TRP A 153 -5.57 2.57 3.11
N ASP A 154 -5.92 3.82 3.36
CA ASP A 154 -5.04 4.97 3.23
C ASP A 154 -4.92 5.70 4.57
N PRO A 155 -3.74 6.25 4.94
CA PRO A 155 -3.54 6.97 6.20
C PRO A 155 -4.51 8.11 6.45
N CYS A 156 -5.00 8.77 5.41
CA CYS A 156 -5.96 9.87 5.53
C CYS A 156 -7.42 9.42 5.72
N TRP A 157 -7.72 8.10 5.66
CA TRP A 157 -9.07 7.61 5.78
C TRP A 157 -9.50 7.39 7.23
N THR A 158 -10.77 7.76 7.51
CA THR A 158 -11.48 7.34 8.72
C THR A 158 -12.45 6.21 8.37
N VAL A 159 -12.26 5.05 8.99
CA VAL A 159 -13.16 3.90 8.81
C VAL A 159 -14.28 3.99 9.85
N VAL A 160 -15.52 4.01 9.40
CA VAL A 160 -16.70 4.00 10.26
C VAL A 160 -17.55 2.76 9.99
N TRP A 161 -18.34 2.34 10.97
CA TRP A 161 -19.20 1.19 10.78
C TRP A 161 -20.64 1.45 11.20
N TYR A 162 -21.53 0.70 10.59
CA TYR A 162 -22.96 0.74 10.82
C TYR A 162 -23.46 -0.67 11.11
N GLU A 163 -24.46 -0.77 11.96
CA GLU A 163 -25.19 -2.01 12.24
C GLU A 163 -26.68 -1.73 12.07
N ASP A 164 -27.36 -2.50 11.23
CA ASP A 164 -28.77 -2.29 10.88
C ASP A 164 -29.10 -0.84 10.47
N GLY A 165 -28.19 -0.23 9.69
CA GLY A 165 -28.32 1.16 9.21
C GLY A 165 -28.04 2.23 10.27
N ARG A 166 -27.66 1.85 11.50
CA ARG A 166 -27.33 2.80 12.58
C ARG A 166 -25.82 2.98 12.68
N TYR A 167 -25.37 4.22 12.68
CA TYR A 167 -23.99 4.57 12.93
C TYR A 167 -23.53 4.10 14.31
N ARG A 168 -22.43 3.39 14.38
CA ARG A 168 -21.84 2.82 15.61
C ARG A 168 -20.55 3.50 16.03
N GLY A 169 -19.90 4.23 15.13
CA GLY A 169 -18.67 4.96 15.44
C GLY A 169 -17.54 4.74 14.45
N ALA A 170 -16.41 5.38 14.73
CA ALA A 170 -15.17 5.13 14.03
C ALA A 170 -14.48 3.87 14.57
N MET A 171 -13.88 3.09 13.68
CA MET A 171 -13.07 1.94 14.05
C MET A 171 -11.66 2.40 14.46
N GLN A 172 -11.10 1.74 15.46
CA GLN A 172 -9.72 1.95 15.86
C GLN A 172 -8.80 1.09 14.98
N ARG A 173 -7.70 1.68 14.52
CA ARG A 173 -6.66 0.92 13.84
C ARG A 173 -5.91 0.05 14.84
N ILE A 174 -5.80 -1.23 14.52
CA ILE A 174 -5.02 -2.21 15.28
C ILE A 174 -3.92 -2.80 14.39
N GLN A 175 -2.92 -3.39 15.02
CA GLN A 175 -1.85 -4.11 14.33
C GLN A 175 -1.81 -5.53 14.86
N ILE A 176 -2.22 -6.47 14.01
CA ILE A 176 -2.23 -7.90 14.29
C ILE A 176 -1.76 -8.67 13.05
N VAL A 177 -1.40 -9.93 13.21
CA VAL A 177 -1.31 -10.85 12.08
C VAL A 177 -2.72 -11.03 11.52
N ASP A 178 -2.87 -10.96 10.20
CA ASP A 178 -4.17 -11.18 9.57
C ASP A 178 -4.70 -12.57 9.93
N PRO A 179 -5.95 -12.69 10.41
CA PRO A 179 -6.49 -13.98 10.88
C PRO A 179 -6.57 -15.05 9.79
N ASP A 180 -6.94 -14.68 8.55
CA ASP A 180 -7.03 -15.63 7.45
C ASP A 180 -5.61 -16.09 7.01
N TYR A 181 -4.61 -15.19 7.08
CA TYR A 181 -3.21 -15.55 6.82
C TYR A 181 -2.62 -16.44 7.93
N ALA A 182 -2.92 -16.15 9.19
CA ALA A 182 -2.51 -16.99 10.32
C ALA A 182 -3.07 -18.42 10.18
N ALA A 183 -4.37 -18.54 9.90
CA ALA A 183 -5.02 -19.85 9.69
C ALA A 183 -4.43 -20.62 8.49
N HIS A 184 -3.97 -19.92 7.46
CA HIS A 184 -3.30 -20.53 6.31
C HIS A 184 -1.90 -21.07 6.67
N LEU A 185 -1.16 -20.41 7.57
CA LEU A 185 0.15 -20.88 8.01
C LEU A 185 0.08 -22.13 8.88
N ASP A 186 -1.04 -22.33 9.58
CA ASP A 186 -1.28 -23.47 10.48
C ASP A 186 -1.87 -24.71 9.76
N SER A 187 -2.20 -24.59 8.47
CA SER A 187 -2.79 -25.67 7.63
C SER A 187 -1.76 -26.41 6.80
#